data_f07d0157825a75212acfe81f93ca4c08
#
_entry.id   f07d0157825a75212acfe81f93ca4c08
#
_cell.length_a   1.000
_cell.length_b   1.000
_cell.length_c   1.000
_cell.angle_alpha   90.00
_cell.angle_beta   90.00
_cell.angle_gamma   90.00
#
_symmetry.space_group_name_H-M   'P 1'
#
loop_
_entity.id
_entity.type
_entity.pdbx_description
1 polymer ?
#
loop_
_entity_poly.entity_id
_entity_poly.type
_entity_poly.pdbx_seq_one_letter_code
_entity_poly.pdbx_strand_id
1 'polypeptide(L)'
;MSIGKTPPRGETKYWTNGKYPWVSISDMSDYGLVTTTKESVSENAKSLFGEISPAGTLIMSFKLTVGITSLLNTSAYHNEAIISIYPFVDKNYQARNFLFHILPIISNLGDTKDAIKGKTLNSKSLNNLLLPLPPLNEQRRIVAMIELLFDKLK
;
A
#
# COMPACT_ATOMS: atom_id res chain seq x y z
N MET A 1 2.99 9.46 4.51
CA MET A 1 2.00 8.75 3.66
C MET A 1 1.78 9.55 2.39
N SER A 2 1.66 8.91 1.25
CA SER A 2 1.31 9.52 -0.03
C SER A 2 0.11 8.77 -0.63
N ILE A 3 -0.91 9.51 -1.02
CA ILE A 3 -2.10 8.95 -1.68
C ILE A 3 -1.88 9.00 -3.18
N GLY A 4 -2.21 7.92 -3.88
CA GLY A 4 -2.11 7.84 -5.32
C GLY A 4 -3.16 8.65 -6.07
N LYS A 5 -3.12 8.58 -7.39
CA LYS A 5 -4.07 9.24 -8.30
C LYS A 5 -4.38 8.35 -9.49
N THR A 6 -5.53 8.56 -10.07
CA THR A 6 -5.92 7.97 -11.36
C THR A 6 -5.96 9.07 -12.41
N PRO A 7 -5.13 9.00 -13.46
CA PRO A 7 -5.28 9.88 -14.60
C PRO A 7 -6.66 9.72 -15.25
N PRO A 8 -7.23 10.77 -15.86
CA PRO A 8 -8.50 10.67 -16.57
C PRO A 8 -8.51 9.51 -17.57
N ARG A 9 -9.44 8.57 -17.39
CA ARG A 9 -9.51 7.35 -18.22
C ARG A 9 -9.81 7.63 -19.69
N GLY A 10 -10.54 8.71 -19.99
CA GLY A 10 -10.84 9.13 -21.36
C GLY A 10 -9.67 9.77 -22.11
N GLU A 11 -8.57 10.10 -21.44
CA GLU A 11 -7.44 10.76 -22.08
C GLU A 11 -6.33 9.74 -22.40
N THR A 12 -6.33 9.23 -23.61
CA THR A 12 -5.40 8.20 -24.10
C THR A 12 -3.93 8.59 -23.93
N LYS A 13 -3.61 9.89 -24.01
CA LYS A 13 -2.23 10.40 -23.83
C LYS A 13 -1.57 9.96 -22.52
N TYR A 14 -2.36 9.66 -21.48
CA TYR A 14 -1.85 9.22 -20.19
C TYR A 14 -1.62 7.71 -20.11
N TRP A 15 -2.28 6.93 -20.96
CA TRP A 15 -2.31 5.48 -20.90
C TRP A 15 -1.59 4.80 -22.07
N THR A 16 -1.30 5.55 -23.16
CA THR A 16 -0.60 5.03 -24.33
C THR A 16 0.91 5.15 -24.12
N ASN A 17 1.67 4.17 -24.58
CA ASN A 17 3.14 4.10 -24.42
C ASN A 17 3.55 4.18 -22.94
N GLY A 18 2.91 3.36 -22.11
CA GLY A 18 3.15 3.30 -20.69
C GLY A 18 4.62 3.02 -20.36
N LYS A 19 5.21 3.89 -19.55
CA LYS A 19 6.62 3.85 -19.15
C LYS A 19 6.78 3.49 -17.68
N TYR A 20 5.78 3.89 -16.88
CA TYR A 20 5.81 3.71 -15.44
C TYR A 20 4.73 2.74 -14.99
N PRO A 21 5.04 1.70 -14.22
CA PRO A 21 4.05 0.83 -13.62
C PRO A 21 3.01 1.65 -12.83
N TRP A 22 1.73 1.29 -12.95
CA TRP A 22 0.64 1.92 -12.21
C TRP A 22 -0.19 0.85 -11.51
N VAL A 23 -0.15 0.86 -10.18
CA VAL A 23 -0.75 -0.16 -9.33
C VAL A 23 -2.22 0.19 -9.07
N SER A 24 -3.09 -0.76 -9.33
CA SER A 24 -4.47 -0.79 -8.87
C SER A 24 -4.64 -1.83 -7.74
N ILE A 25 -5.78 -1.83 -7.05
CA ILE A 25 -6.03 -2.84 -6.00
C ILE A 25 -5.95 -4.27 -6.57
N SER A 26 -6.33 -4.46 -7.84
CA SER A 26 -6.29 -5.78 -8.49
C SER A 26 -4.88 -6.33 -8.75
N ASP A 27 -3.85 -5.52 -8.57
CA ASP A 27 -2.44 -5.92 -8.66
C ASP A 27 -1.85 -6.28 -7.29
N MET A 28 -2.61 -6.00 -6.22
CA MET A 28 -2.22 -6.28 -4.83
C MET A 28 -2.77 -7.62 -4.36
N SER A 29 -2.08 -8.22 -3.42
CA SER A 29 -2.54 -9.38 -2.65
C SER A 29 -2.17 -9.20 -1.18
N ASP A 30 -2.93 -9.85 -0.30
CA ASP A 30 -2.62 -9.83 1.14
C ASP A 30 -1.21 -10.34 1.39
N TYR A 31 -0.43 -9.54 2.12
CA TYR A 31 0.97 -9.83 2.40
C TYR A 31 1.80 -10.09 1.14
N GLY A 32 1.44 -9.42 0.03
CA GLY A 32 1.97 -9.69 -1.30
C GLY A 32 3.19 -8.85 -1.69
N LEU A 33 3.74 -9.21 -2.85
CA LEU A 33 4.80 -8.47 -3.52
C LEU A 33 4.30 -8.07 -4.92
N VAL A 34 4.22 -6.77 -5.19
CA VAL A 34 3.84 -6.25 -6.51
C VAL A 34 5.07 -6.21 -7.39
N THR A 35 5.21 -7.21 -8.24
CA THR A 35 6.33 -7.33 -9.19
C THR A 35 5.99 -6.74 -10.55
N THR A 36 4.74 -6.90 -10.98
CA THR A 36 4.21 -6.39 -12.25
C THR A 36 2.86 -5.74 -12.02
N THR A 37 2.45 -4.88 -12.93
CA THR A 37 1.14 -4.22 -12.93
C THR A 37 0.42 -4.51 -14.23
N LYS A 38 -0.91 -4.57 -14.19
CA LYS A 38 -1.75 -4.73 -15.39
C LYS A 38 -1.71 -3.51 -16.29
N GLU A 39 -1.49 -2.35 -15.70
CA GLU A 39 -1.48 -1.08 -16.42
C GLU A 39 -0.19 -0.30 -16.15
N SER A 40 0.10 0.60 -17.06
CA SER A 40 1.21 1.53 -16.94
C SER A 40 0.77 2.91 -17.41
N VAL A 41 1.42 3.95 -16.92
CA VAL A 41 1.16 5.33 -17.33
C VAL A 41 2.31 5.90 -18.13
N SER A 42 1.98 6.81 -19.05
CA SER A 42 2.96 7.46 -19.91
C SER A 42 3.74 8.55 -19.18
N GLU A 43 4.79 9.07 -19.82
CA GLU A 43 5.53 10.25 -19.35
C GLU A 43 4.61 11.47 -19.14
N ASN A 44 3.57 11.63 -20.00
CA ASN A 44 2.60 12.74 -19.91
C ASN A 44 1.81 12.72 -18.59
N ALA A 45 1.60 11.53 -18.01
CA ALA A 45 0.88 11.39 -16.75
C ALA A 45 1.71 11.80 -15.54
N LYS A 46 3.03 11.85 -15.66
CA LYS A 46 3.95 12.12 -14.54
C LYS A 46 3.64 13.42 -13.81
N SER A 47 3.23 14.46 -14.53
CA SER A 47 2.85 15.76 -13.94
C SER A 47 1.60 15.71 -13.06
N LEU A 48 0.78 14.67 -13.19
CA LEU A 48 -0.44 14.47 -12.37
C LEU A 48 -0.12 13.87 -11.00
N PHE A 49 1.03 13.19 -10.88
CA PHE A 49 1.45 12.51 -9.67
C PHE A 49 2.43 13.39 -8.87
N GLY A 50 2.65 13.00 -7.62
CA GLY A 50 3.82 13.42 -6.87
C GLY A 50 5.03 12.54 -7.23
N GLU A 51 5.90 12.30 -6.27
CA GLU A 51 7.03 11.41 -6.45
C GLU A 51 6.56 9.96 -6.65
N ILE A 52 7.25 9.24 -7.52
CA ILE A 52 7.03 7.80 -7.69
C ILE A 52 7.42 7.06 -6.42
N SER A 53 6.60 6.10 -6.01
CA SER A 53 6.91 5.26 -4.86
C SER A 53 8.02 4.28 -5.24
N PRO A 54 9.19 4.32 -4.57
CA PRO A 54 10.32 3.46 -4.93
C PRO A 54 10.06 1.99 -4.61
N ALA A 55 10.83 1.10 -5.23
CA ALA A 55 10.88 -0.30 -4.83
C ALA A 55 11.16 -0.44 -3.32
N GLY A 56 10.55 -1.43 -2.68
CA GLY A 56 10.60 -1.63 -1.23
C GLY A 56 9.55 -0.83 -0.45
N THR A 57 8.79 0.05 -1.08
CA THR A 57 7.72 0.80 -0.41
C THR A 57 6.58 -0.13 0.02
N LEU A 58 6.13 0.05 1.27
CA LEU A 58 4.89 -0.54 1.76
C LEU A 58 3.70 0.24 1.22
N ILE A 59 2.78 -0.44 0.56
CA ILE A 59 1.51 0.10 0.09
C ILE A 59 0.33 -0.58 0.77
N MET A 60 -0.75 0.16 0.99
CA MET A 60 -1.98 -0.36 1.58
C MET A 60 -3.20 0.19 0.85
N SER A 61 -4.18 -0.68 0.57
CA SER A 61 -5.50 -0.26 0.10
C SER A 61 -6.34 0.28 1.26
N PHE A 62 -7.02 1.41 1.06
CA PHE A 62 -7.85 2.03 2.09
C PHE A 62 -9.26 2.41 1.62
N LYS A 63 -9.57 2.14 0.36
CA LYS A 63 -10.91 2.27 -0.24
C LYS A 63 -11.28 0.99 -0.95
N LEU A 64 -12.57 0.68 -1.01
CA LEU A 64 -13.17 -0.50 -1.65
C LEU A 64 -12.85 -1.79 -0.88
N THR A 65 -11.61 -2.20 -0.85
CA THR A 65 -11.10 -3.29 -0.01
C THR A 65 -10.05 -2.71 0.91
N VAL A 66 -10.37 -2.60 2.20
CA VAL A 66 -9.51 -1.97 3.19
C VAL A 66 -8.53 -2.98 3.77
N GLY A 67 -7.27 -2.59 3.87
CA GLY A 67 -6.27 -3.31 4.64
C GLY A 67 -5.43 -4.32 3.85
N ILE A 68 -5.61 -4.45 2.53
CA ILE A 68 -4.63 -5.22 1.73
C ILE A 68 -3.29 -4.50 1.78
N THR A 69 -2.26 -5.17 2.27
CA THR A 69 -0.88 -4.66 2.26
C THR A 69 -0.02 -5.44 1.29
N SER A 70 0.81 -4.70 0.55
CA SER A 70 1.82 -5.29 -0.35
C SER A 70 3.10 -4.46 -0.32
N LEU A 71 4.21 -5.07 -0.69
CA LEU A 71 5.47 -4.39 -0.94
C LEU A 71 5.66 -4.18 -2.44
N LEU A 72 6.18 -3.02 -2.83
CA LEU A 72 6.57 -2.78 -4.21
C LEU A 72 7.92 -3.46 -4.50
N ASN A 73 8.00 -4.33 -5.49
CA ASN A 73 9.26 -4.87 -5.98
C ASN A 73 9.88 -4.00 -7.08
N THR A 74 9.10 -3.08 -7.63
CA THR A 74 9.52 -2.09 -8.61
C THR A 74 8.96 -0.73 -8.25
N SER A 75 9.62 0.34 -8.69
CA SER A 75 9.09 1.69 -8.49
C SER A 75 7.80 1.87 -9.29
N ALA A 76 6.76 2.37 -8.67
CA ALA A 76 5.44 2.47 -9.29
C ALA A 76 4.65 3.69 -8.80
N TYR A 77 3.75 4.19 -9.63
CA TYR A 77 2.61 5.00 -9.21
C TYR A 77 1.46 4.09 -8.79
N HIS A 78 0.46 4.63 -8.11
CA HIS A 78 -0.72 3.87 -7.74
C HIS A 78 -1.98 4.74 -7.74
N ASN A 79 -3.13 4.09 -7.74
CA ASN A 79 -4.42 4.77 -7.77
C ASN A 79 -4.77 5.44 -6.43
N GLU A 80 -5.86 6.22 -6.42
CA GLU A 80 -6.35 6.98 -5.26
C GLU A 80 -6.99 6.12 -4.16
N ALA A 81 -7.06 4.81 -4.34
CA ALA A 81 -7.51 3.88 -3.31
C ALA A 81 -6.36 3.24 -2.52
N ILE A 82 -5.14 3.57 -2.89
CA ILE A 82 -3.90 3.03 -2.30
C ILE A 82 -3.08 4.18 -1.70
N ILE A 83 -2.45 3.91 -0.56
CA ILE A 83 -1.47 4.79 0.07
C ILE A 83 -0.10 4.12 0.09
N SER A 84 0.94 4.92 -0.10
CA SER A 84 2.32 4.58 0.23
C SER A 84 2.64 5.01 1.65
N ILE A 85 3.27 4.14 2.40
CA ILE A 85 3.57 4.32 3.82
C ILE A 85 5.09 4.36 4.02
N TYR A 86 5.56 5.46 4.61
CA TYR A 86 6.97 5.69 4.89
C TYR A 86 7.14 5.90 6.40
N PRO A 87 7.65 4.93 7.15
CA PRO A 87 8.00 5.15 8.55
C PRO A 87 9.10 6.21 8.68
N PHE A 88 9.00 7.10 9.66
CA PHE A 88 10.02 8.13 9.90
C PHE A 88 11.37 7.53 10.33
N VAL A 89 11.31 6.45 11.07
CA VAL A 89 12.49 5.67 11.49
C VAL A 89 12.28 4.24 11.04
N ASP A 90 13.10 3.79 10.12
CA ASP A 90 12.97 2.45 9.52
C ASP A 90 14.35 1.80 9.32
N LYS A 91 15.05 1.56 10.43
CA LYS A 91 16.35 0.89 10.39
C LYS A 91 16.18 -0.55 9.88
N ASN A 92 16.84 -0.87 8.78
CA ASN A 92 16.78 -2.20 8.15
C ASN A 92 15.35 -2.70 7.88
N TYR A 93 14.45 -1.79 7.50
CA TYR A 93 13.04 -2.09 7.20
C TYR A 93 12.23 -2.69 8.36
N GLN A 94 12.67 -2.53 9.60
CA GLN A 94 12.01 -3.14 10.77
C GLN A 94 10.61 -2.59 10.99
N ALA A 95 10.46 -1.27 10.98
CA ALA A 95 9.16 -0.64 11.15
C ALA A 95 8.25 -0.94 9.96
N ARG A 96 8.76 -0.90 8.73
CA ARG A 96 8.01 -1.28 7.52
C ARG A 96 7.50 -2.71 7.61
N ASN A 97 8.34 -3.67 7.96
CA ASN A 97 7.96 -5.08 8.05
C ASN A 97 6.93 -5.31 9.16
N PHE A 98 7.07 -4.64 10.31
CA PHE A 98 6.06 -4.68 11.35
C PHE A 98 4.71 -4.13 10.88
N LEU A 99 4.71 -2.96 10.22
CA LEU A 99 3.50 -2.36 9.65
C LEU A 99 2.86 -3.22 8.57
N PHE A 100 3.67 -3.89 7.76
CA PHE A 100 3.19 -4.81 6.73
C PHE A 100 2.28 -5.90 7.30
N HIS A 101 2.60 -6.42 8.48
CA HIS A 101 1.80 -7.46 9.13
C HIS A 101 0.66 -6.91 10.00
N ILE A 102 0.83 -5.76 10.66
CA ILE A 102 -0.19 -5.28 11.60
C ILE A 102 -1.29 -4.45 10.95
N LEU A 103 -1.00 -3.74 9.87
CA LEU A 103 -1.97 -2.85 9.21
C LEU A 103 -3.22 -3.57 8.71
N PRO A 104 -3.17 -4.76 8.11
CA PRO A 104 -4.38 -5.50 7.71
C PRO A 104 -5.33 -5.76 8.88
N ILE A 105 -4.77 -6.01 10.06
CA ILE A 105 -5.55 -6.30 11.27
C ILE A 105 -6.21 -5.03 11.79
N ILE A 106 -5.43 -3.98 12.04
CA ILE A 106 -5.91 -2.76 12.68
C ILE A 106 -6.79 -1.90 11.77
N SER A 107 -6.56 -1.90 10.46
CA SER A 107 -7.37 -1.15 9.51
C SER A 107 -8.82 -1.66 9.47
N ASN A 108 -9.06 -2.91 9.81
CA ASN A 108 -10.38 -3.51 9.92
C ASN A 108 -11.03 -3.31 11.30
N LEU A 109 -10.27 -2.89 12.30
CA LEU A 109 -10.77 -2.54 13.64
C LEU A 109 -11.15 -1.05 13.77
N GLY A 110 -10.76 -0.21 12.81
CA GLY A 110 -11.06 1.22 12.81
C GLY A 110 -12.49 1.55 12.37
N ASP A 111 -12.88 2.83 12.54
CA ASP A 111 -14.16 3.37 12.06
C ASP A 111 -14.22 3.34 10.52
N THR A 112 -14.64 2.23 9.98
CA THR A 112 -14.91 2.09 8.56
C THR A 112 -16.33 2.57 8.25
N LYS A 113 -16.49 3.41 7.25
CA LYS A 113 -17.81 3.74 6.72
C LYS A 113 -18.20 2.71 5.67
N ASP A 114 -19.39 2.13 5.85
CA ASP A 114 -19.99 1.31 4.81
C ASP A 114 -20.31 2.20 3.61
N ALA A 115 -19.65 1.95 2.50
CA ALA A 115 -19.96 2.56 1.21
C ALA A 115 -20.74 1.54 0.37
N ILE A 116 -21.54 2.04 -0.58
CA ILE A 116 -22.34 1.19 -1.49
C ILE A 116 -21.48 0.13 -2.22
N LYS A 117 -20.16 0.32 -2.27
CA LYS A 117 -19.19 -0.58 -2.92
C LYS A 117 -18.15 -1.21 -1.98
N GLY A 118 -18.40 -1.24 -0.66
CA GLY A 118 -17.48 -1.84 0.31
C GLY A 118 -17.03 -0.87 1.41
N LYS A 119 -16.18 -1.34 2.31
CA LYS A 119 -15.62 -0.52 3.40
C LYS A 119 -14.65 0.52 2.85
N THR A 120 -14.68 1.73 3.41
CA THR A 120 -13.77 2.81 3.03
C THR A 120 -13.27 3.52 4.27
N LEU A 121 -11.96 3.66 4.38
CA LEU A 121 -11.32 4.61 5.28
C LEU A 121 -11.15 5.94 4.52
N ASN A 122 -11.49 7.04 5.15
CA ASN A 122 -11.14 8.36 4.63
C ASN A 122 -9.81 8.83 5.24
N SER A 123 -9.26 9.92 4.74
CA SER A 123 -7.98 10.47 5.25
C SER A 123 -8.01 10.75 6.75
N LYS A 124 -9.15 11.18 7.30
CA LYS A 124 -9.32 11.43 8.75
C LYS A 124 -9.31 10.11 9.53
N SER A 125 -10.02 9.09 9.07
CA SER A 125 -10.04 7.75 9.70
C SER A 125 -8.66 7.10 9.64
N LEU A 126 -7.93 7.24 8.52
CA LEU A 126 -6.55 6.76 8.40
C LEU A 126 -5.60 7.42 9.40
N ASN A 127 -5.71 8.74 9.59
CA ASN A 127 -4.87 9.47 10.55
C ASN A 127 -5.20 9.12 12.00
N ASN A 128 -6.39 8.62 12.27
CA ASN A 128 -6.87 8.25 13.61
C ASN A 128 -6.70 6.75 13.91
N LEU A 129 -6.10 5.96 13.01
CA LEU A 129 -5.80 4.56 13.31
C LEU A 129 -4.82 4.46 14.48
N LEU A 130 -5.25 3.81 15.53
CA LEU A 130 -4.40 3.53 16.69
C LEU A 130 -3.47 2.36 16.36
N LEU A 131 -2.19 2.67 16.24
CA LEU A 131 -1.13 1.70 15.98
C LEU A 131 -0.49 1.26 17.30
N PRO A 132 -0.50 -0.01 17.66
CA PRO A 132 0.37 -0.51 18.71
C PRO A 132 1.82 -0.42 18.20
N LEU A 133 2.64 0.40 18.82
CA LEU A 133 4.06 0.56 18.47
C LEU A 133 4.96 0.07 19.61
N PRO A 134 5.21 -1.24 19.71
CA PRO A 134 6.16 -1.76 20.68
C PRO A 134 7.59 -1.31 20.33
N PRO A 135 8.55 -1.41 21.26
CA PRO A 135 9.96 -1.15 20.97
C PRO A 135 10.47 -1.96 19.77
N LEU A 136 11.45 -1.43 19.03
CA LEU A 136 11.95 -2.04 17.79
C LEU A 136 12.35 -3.52 17.92
N ASN A 137 12.97 -3.90 19.05
CA ASN A 137 13.33 -5.30 19.29
C ASN A 137 12.11 -6.21 19.36
N GLU A 138 11.02 -5.72 19.95
CA GLU A 138 9.76 -6.47 20.03
C GLU A 138 9.06 -6.52 18.68
N GLN A 139 9.08 -5.44 17.91
CA GLN A 139 8.59 -5.46 16.52
C GLN A 139 9.29 -6.55 15.71
N ARG A 140 10.62 -6.66 15.84
CA ARG A 140 11.41 -7.68 15.15
C ARG A 140 11.03 -9.10 15.60
N ARG A 141 10.86 -9.30 16.90
CA ARG A 141 10.45 -10.59 17.47
C ARG A 141 9.06 -11.02 16.96
N ILE A 142 8.13 -10.09 16.91
CA ILE A 142 6.76 -10.33 16.39
C ILE A 142 6.82 -10.72 14.92
N VAL A 143 7.52 -9.96 14.08
CA VAL A 143 7.66 -10.24 12.65
C VAL A 143 8.27 -11.63 12.42
N ALA A 144 9.37 -11.94 13.10
CA ALA A 144 10.03 -13.25 12.97
C ALA A 144 9.10 -14.41 13.34
N MET A 145 8.25 -14.24 14.36
CA MET A 145 7.30 -15.26 14.78
C MET A 145 6.18 -15.43 13.74
N ILE A 146 5.66 -14.33 13.17
CA ILE A 146 4.62 -14.38 12.12
C ILE A 146 5.17 -15.09 10.88
N GLU A 147 6.36 -14.73 10.43
CA GLU A 147 7.01 -15.35 9.26
C GLU A 147 7.25 -16.84 9.47
N LEU A 148 7.73 -17.23 10.65
CA LEU A 148 7.91 -18.64 11.02
C LEU A 148 6.58 -19.43 10.97
N LEU A 149 5.49 -18.82 11.44
CA LEU A 149 4.16 -19.46 11.39
C LEU A 149 3.66 -19.60 9.95
N PHE A 150 3.80 -18.56 9.13
CA PHE A 150 3.42 -18.64 7.72
C PHE A 150 4.21 -19.70 6.94
N ASP A 151 5.50 -19.86 7.23
CA ASP A 151 6.32 -20.89 6.57
C ASP A 151 5.91 -22.32 6.94
N LYS A 152 5.36 -22.52 8.14
CA LYS A 152 4.84 -23.82 8.57
C LYS A 152 3.46 -24.16 7.99
N LEU A 153 2.74 -23.16 7.45
CA LEU A 153 1.41 -23.35 6.86
C LEU A 153 1.44 -23.58 5.34
N LYS A 154 2.61 -23.45 4.72
CA LYS A 154 2.85 -23.77 3.30
C LYS A 154 3.12 -25.25 3.12
#